data_eca613e975fd8e8475f4570c6c852323
#
_entry.id   eca613e975fd8e8475f4570c6c852323
#
_cell.length_a   1.000
_cell.length_b   1.000
_cell.length_c   1.000
_cell.angle_alpha   90.00
_cell.angle_beta   90.00
_cell.angle_gamma   90.00
#
_symmetry.space_group_name_H-M   'P 1'
#
loop_
_entity.id
_entity.type
_entity.pdbx_description
1 polymer ?
#
loop_
_entity_poly.entity_id
_entity_poly.type
_entity_poly.pdbx_seq_one_letter_code
_entity_poly.pdbx_strand_id
1 'polypeptide(L)'
;MDYETGQILASKNENEKLAPASMTKMMTSFIIEQKLLAGELTEDEKVRMNESAWCRGSSSESCMYVPLNGTATALEILRGIIIQSGNDASKAMAEHIAGNEGTFVHMMNTEAKRIGMTNTSFMNSTGMPAEGHYSTAKDMATLAQHIIHDSSKYYPIYSEKEFTFNGIKQGNRNALLYTDPSVDGLKTGHTDEAGYCLTTSAKRGPMRLISVIFGAPSMQERATQTREILAWGYANFETKNVQAANQVLAKSKVWFGKENDVQIGLAETF
;
A
#
# COMPACT_ATOMS: atom_id res chain seq x y z
N MET A 1 -14.00 -1.25 1.76
CA MET A 1 -13.67 -1.83 3.09
C MET A 1 -13.57 -0.69 4.10
N ASP A 2 -14.15 -0.85 5.26
CA ASP A 2 -13.87 0.02 6.41
C ASP A 2 -12.47 -0.29 6.96
N TYR A 3 -11.66 0.73 7.16
CA TYR A 3 -10.27 0.56 7.58
C TYR A 3 -10.14 0.03 9.01
N GLU A 4 -10.95 0.56 9.96
CA GLU A 4 -10.83 0.22 11.38
C GLU A 4 -11.23 -1.23 11.66
N THR A 5 -12.31 -1.69 11.02
CA THR A 5 -12.89 -3.01 11.29
C THR A 5 -12.44 -4.08 10.30
N GLY A 6 -11.90 -3.70 9.15
CA GLY A 6 -11.61 -4.61 8.03
C GLY A 6 -12.89 -5.14 7.34
N GLN A 7 -14.08 -4.62 7.71
CA GLN A 7 -15.33 -5.07 7.12
C GLN A 7 -15.45 -4.66 5.66
N ILE A 8 -15.75 -5.62 4.78
CA ILE A 8 -16.07 -5.35 3.38
C ILE A 8 -17.50 -4.80 3.33
N LEU A 9 -17.66 -3.53 2.94
CA LEU A 9 -18.95 -2.85 2.87
C LEU A 9 -19.67 -3.10 1.54
N ALA A 10 -18.88 -3.19 0.45
CA ALA A 10 -19.37 -3.54 -0.88
C ALA A 10 -18.29 -4.28 -1.64
N SER A 11 -18.68 -5.26 -2.44
CA SER A 11 -17.76 -6.01 -3.29
C SER A 11 -18.42 -6.53 -4.55
N LYS A 12 -17.58 -6.71 -5.57
CA LYS A 12 -17.89 -7.43 -6.79
C LYS A 12 -16.63 -8.21 -7.18
N ASN A 13 -16.74 -9.55 -7.20
CA ASN A 13 -15.64 -10.43 -7.57
C ASN A 13 -14.37 -10.23 -6.72
N GLU A 14 -14.49 -9.91 -5.43
CA GLU A 14 -13.38 -9.51 -4.56
C GLU A 14 -12.25 -10.55 -4.43
N ASN A 15 -12.53 -11.82 -4.77
CA ASN A 15 -11.57 -12.92 -4.74
C ASN A 15 -11.09 -13.35 -6.15
N GLU A 16 -11.51 -12.65 -7.21
CA GLU A 16 -11.03 -12.91 -8.57
C GLU A 16 -9.55 -12.58 -8.68
N LYS A 17 -8.77 -13.54 -9.23
CA LYS A 17 -7.33 -13.40 -9.44
C LYS A 17 -7.08 -12.61 -10.71
N LEU A 18 -6.54 -11.40 -10.56
CA LEU A 18 -6.30 -10.45 -11.64
C LEU A 18 -4.86 -9.93 -11.58
N ALA A 19 -4.33 -9.50 -12.72
CA ALA A 19 -3.02 -8.87 -12.78
C ALA A 19 -3.05 -7.51 -12.03
N PRO A 20 -2.24 -7.32 -10.97
CA PRO A 20 -2.27 -6.11 -10.16
C PRO A 20 -1.53 -4.93 -10.81
N ALA A 21 -0.77 -5.16 -11.87
CA ALA A 21 0.11 -4.17 -12.46
C ALA A 21 0.96 -3.46 -11.37
N SER A 22 1.21 -2.16 -11.50
CA SER A 22 2.02 -1.40 -10.52
C SER A 22 1.41 -1.27 -9.13
N MET A 23 0.21 -1.79 -8.84
CA MET A 23 -0.24 -1.94 -7.45
C MET A 23 0.64 -2.94 -6.67
N THR A 24 1.34 -3.85 -7.36
CA THR A 24 2.41 -4.69 -6.80
C THR A 24 3.42 -3.91 -5.97
N LYS A 25 3.73 -2.68 -6.39
CA LYS A 25 4.69 -1.82 -5.69
C LYS A 25 4.24 -1.40 -4.28
N MET A 26 2.97 -1.61 -3.94
CA MET A 26 2.51 -1.46 -2.55
C MET A 26 3.21 -2.47 -1.64
N MET A 27 3.36 -3.74 -2.06
CA MET A 27 4.10 -4.73 -1.31
C MET A 27 5.60 -4.42 -1.29
N THR A 28 6.16 -3.97 -2.42
CA THR A 28 7.55 -3.54 -2.50
C THR A 28 7.83 -2.40 -1.52
N SER A 29 7.00 -1.36 -1.51
CA SER A 29 7.10 -0.24 -0.58
C SER A 29 6.91 -0.68 0.87
N PHE A 30 5.94 -1.55 1.15
CA PHE A 30 5.67 -2.05 2.49
C PHE A 30 6.88 -2.76 3.10
N ILE A 31 7.56 -3.63 2.34
CA ILE A 31 8.80 -4.29 2.81
C ILE A 31 9.88 -3.26 3.10
N ILE A 32 10.08 -2.27 2.24
CA ILE A 32 11.06 -1.19 2.44
C ILE A 32 10.73 -0.42 3.73
N GLU A 33 9.47 -0.04 3.92
CA GLU A 33 9.00 0.68 5.09
C GLU A 33 9.21 -0.12 6.38
N GLN A 34 8.90 -1.43 6.37
CA GLN A 34 9.14 -2.30 7.52
C GLN A 34 10.64 -2.39 7.87
N LYS A 35 11.53 -2.48 6.87
CA LYS A 35 12.98 -2.50 7.11
C LYS A 35 13.50 -1.18 7.65
N LEU A 36 12.99 -0.05 7.16
CA LEU A 36 13.30 1.27 7.69
C LEU A 36 12.84 1.42 9.16
N LEU A 37 11.64 0.92 9.49
CA LEU A 37 11.10 0.94 10.85
C LEU A 37 11.88 0.03 11.80
N ALA A 38 12.35 -1.11 11.31
CA ALA A 38 13.18 -2.05 12.07
C ALA A 38 14.64 -1.58 12.24
N GLY A 39 15.06 -0.51 11.53
CA GLY A 39 16.45 -0.05 11.52
C GLY A 39 17.41 -0.96 10.74
N GLU A 40 16.87 -1.90 9.94
CA GLU A 40 17.65 -2.77 9.06
C GLU A 40 18.07 -2.04 7.77
N LEU A 41 17.45 -0.91 7.47
CA LEU A 41 17.74 0.02 6.39
C LEU A 41 17.67 1.43 6.97
N THR A 42 18.54 2.36 6.53
CA THR A 42 18.47 3.77 6.93
C THR A 42 17.97 4.65 5.81
N GLU A 43 17.29 5.76 6.14
CA GLU A 43 16.68 6.66 5.14
C GLU A 43 17.69 7.26 4.16
N ASP A 44 18.91 7.52 4.61
CA ASP A 44 20.03 8.12 3.86
C ASP A 44 20.95 7.07 3.21
N GLU A 45 20.71 5.78 3.45
CA GLU A 45 21.47 4.70 2.85
C GLU A 45 21.44 4.76 1.32
N LYS A 46 22.62 4.62 0.69
CA LYS A 46 22.75 4.78 -0.76
C LYS A 46 22.46 3.49 -1.50
N VAL A 47 21.40 3.50 -2.29
CA VAL A 47 21.01 2.42 -3.19
C VAL A 47 21.63 2.69 -4.56
N ARG A 48 22.41 1.75 -5.06
CA ARG A 48 23.06 1.84 -6.37
C ARG A 48 22.15 1.35 -7.48
N MET A 49 22.16 2.06 -8.60
CA MET A 49 21.48 1.65 -9.83
C MET A 49 22.40 0.76 -10.65
N ASN A 50 22.17 -0.56 -10.61
CA ASN A 50 22.85 -1.54 -11.44
C ASN A 50 22.23 -1.63 -12.84
N GLU A 51 22.93 -2.25 -13.79
CA GLU A 51 22.46 -2.38 -15.17
C GLU A 51 21.14 -3.19 -15.28
N SER A 52 20.94 -4.18 -14.41
CA SER A 52 19.73 -5.02 -14.31
C SER A 52 18.47 -4.22 -13.95
N ALA A 53 18.62 -3.21 -13.10
CA ALA A 53 17.54 -2.35 -12.66
C ALA A 53 17.36 -1.09 -13.53
N TRP A 54 18.43 -0.69 -14.24
CA TRP A 54 18.49 0.59 -14.93
C TRP A 54 17.42 0.74 -16.02
N CYS A 55 16.69 1.85 -15.94
CA CYS A 55 15.76 2.26 -16.99
C CYS A 55 16.54 2.92 -18.14
N ARG A 56 16.66 2.19 -19.25
CA ARG A 56 17.45 2.60 -20.44
C ARG A 56 16.79 3.72 -21.27
N GLY A 57 15.91 4.54 -20.67
CA GLY A 57 15.14 5.55 -21.40
C GLY A 57 13.98 4.97 -22.20
N SER A 58 13.53 3.78 -21.85
CA SER A 58 12.33 3.16 -22.44
C SER A 58 11.10 4.04 -22.18
N SER A 59 10.34 4.35 -23.21
CA SER A 59 9.04 5.03 -23.10
C SER A 59 7.92 4.06 -22.66
N SER A 60 8.22 2.76 -22.62
CA SER A 60 7.23 1.70 -22.34
C SER A 60 7.06 1.40 -20.84
N GLU A 61 7.94 1.89 -19.98
CA GLU A 61 7.86 1.65 -18.54
C GLU A 61 8.02 2.93 -17.70
N SER A 62 7.52 2.87 -16.47
CA SER A 62 7.63 3.99 -15.52
C SER A 62 8.98 3.97 -14.84
N CYS A 63 9.69 5.10 -14.85
CA CYS A 63 11.03 5.21 -14.29
C CYS A 63 11.17 6.40 -13.35
N MET A 64 11.98 6.25 -12.32
CA MET A 64 12.48 7.33 -11.47
C MET A 64 13.65 8.07 -12.16
N TYR A 65 14.31 7.41 -13.12
CA TYR A 65 15.47 7.90 -13.88
C TYR A 65 16.73 8.10 -13.02
N VAL A 66 17.01 7.14 -12.16
CA VAL A 66 18.32 7.08 -11.50
C VAL A 66 19.38 6.72 -12.55
N PRO A 67 20.45 7.52 -12.70
CA PRO A 67 21.48 7.23 -13.70
C PRO A 67 22.15 5.87 -13.47
N LEU A 68 22.58 5.21 -14.55
CA LEU A 68 23.36 3.98 -14.45
C LEU A 68 24.61 4.21 -13.60
N ASN A 69 24.88 3.30 -12.67
CA ASN A 69 25.91 3.40 -11.65
C ASN A 69 25.78 4.59 -10.67
N GLY A 70 24.74 5.41 -10.83
CA GLY A 70 24.38 6.44 -9.86
C GLY A 70 23.77 5.85 -8.60
N THR A 71 23.53 6.70 -7.63
CA THR A 71 22.88 6.33 -6.36
C THR A 71 21.74 7.28 -6.02
N ALA A 72 20.76 6.77 -5.30
CA ALA A 72 19.76 7.56 -4.60
C ALA A 72 19.66 7.06 -3.15
N THR A 73 19.16 7.88 -2.24
CA THR A 73 18.91 7.42 -0.88
C THR A 73 17.73 6.46 -0.83
N ALA A 74 17.66 5.60 0.18
CA ALA A 74 16.55 4.68 0.36
C ALA A 74 15.20 5.43 0.42
N LEU A 75 15.16 6.59 1.06
CA LEU A 75 13.96 7.43 1.12
C LEU A 75 13.59 8.05 -0.24
N GLU A 76 14.57 8.48 -1.05
CA GLU A 76 14.33 8.93 -2.42
C GLU A 76 13.80 7.80 -3.30
N ILE A 77 14.38 6.60 -3.19
CA ILE A 77 13.90 5.40 -3.88
C ILE A 77 12.46 5.08 -3.48
N LEU A 78 12.12 5.10 -2.19
CA LEU A 78 10.75 4.88 -1.72
C LEU A 78 9.77 5.89 -2.35
N ARG A 79 10.10 7.20 -2.37
CA ARG A 79 9.31 8.22 -3.08
C ARG A 79 9.20 7.92 -4.57
N GLY A 80 10.29 7.53 -5.22
CA GLY A 80 10.29 7.15 -6.63
C GLY A 80 9.35 5.97 -6.93
N ILE A 81 9.30 4.98 -6.06
CA ILE A 81 8.40 3.82 -6.17
C ILE A 81 6.94 4.23 -6.01
N ILE A 82 6.62 5.00 -4.97
CA ILE A 82 5.25 5.37 -4.61
C ILE A 82 4.69 6.39 -5.60
N ILE A 83 5.39 7.51 -5.81
CA ILE A 83 4.89 8.68 -6.53
C ILE A 83 5.04 8.49 -8.04
N GLN A 84 6.25 8.16 -8.48
CA GLN A 84 6.60 8.06 -9.89
C GLN A 84 6.32 6.67 -10.47
N SER A 85 6.04 5.69 -9.60
CA SER A 85 5.87 4.28 -9.97
C SER A 85 7.12 3.69 -10.65
N GLY A 86 8.34 4.11 -10.23
CA GLY A 86 9.60 3.74 -10.83
C GLY A 86 9.88 2.24 -10.79
N ASN A 87 9.99 1.62 -11.96
CA ASN A 87 10.39 0.21 -12.07
C ASN A 87 11.87 0.04 -11.74
N ASP A 88 12.71 0.97 -12.21
CA ASP A 88 14.14 1.06 -11.89
C ASP A 88 14.37 1.14 -10.38
N ALA A 89 13.66 2.02 -9.71
CA ALA A 89 13.71 2.18 -8.26
C ALA A 89 13.28 0.89 -7.52
N SER A 90 12.21 0.22 -8.00
CA SER A 90 11.72 -1.03 -7.40
C SER A 90 12.74 -2.16 -7.52
N LYS A 91 13.31 -2.35 -8.71
CA LYS A 91 14.33 -3.38 -8.96
C LYS A 91 15.63 -3.11 -8.17
N ALA A 92 16.10 -1.85 -8.22
CA ALA A 92 17.33 -1.47 -7.51
C ALA A 92 17.21 -1.70 -6.00
N MET A 93 16.07 -1.36 -5.40
CA MET A 93 15.84 -1.59 -3.98
C MET A 93 15.67 -3.09 -3.66
N ALA A 94 15.02 -3.85 -4.53
CA ALA A 94 14.90 -5.30 -4.38
C ALA A 94 16.29 -5.97 -4.39
N GLU A 95 17.16 -5.58 -5.31
CA GLU A 95 18.56 -6.06 -5.36
C GLU A 95 19.37 -5.61 -4.13
N HIS A 96 19.18 -4.37 -3.68
CA HIS A 96 19.87 -3.83 -2.52
C HIS A 96 19.53 -4.59 -1.23
N ILE A 97 18.22 -4.84 -1.00
CA ILE A 97 17.75 -5.52 0.22
C ILE A 97 18.04 -7.01 0.21
N ALA A 98 17.86 -7.68 -0.94
CA ALA A 98 17.85 -9.14 -1.02
C ALA A 98 18.97 -9.75 -1.88
N GLY A 99 19.85 -8.92 -2.43
CA GLY A 99 20.93 -9.33 -3.33
C GLY A 99 20.48 -9.59 -4.77
N ASN A 100 19.24 -9.97 -4.99
CA ASN A 100 18.61 -10.13 -6.30
C ASN A 100 17.08 -10.06 -6.21
N GLU A 101 16.42 -9.76 -7.33
CA GLU A 101 14.95 -9.62 -7.37
C GLU A 101 14.21 -10.93 -7.03
N GLY A 102 14.73 -12.10 -7.40
CA GLY A 102 14.09 -13.39 -7.09
C GLY A 102 14.00 -13.66 -5.59
N THR A 103 15.05 -13.36 -4.84
CA THR A 103 15.05 -13.45 -3.37
C THR A 103 14.06 -12.42 -2.77
N PHE A 104 14.01 -11.22 -3.31
CA PHE A 104 13.05 -10.21 -2.89
C PHE A 104 11.60 -10.64 -3.14
N VAL A 105 11.32 -11.26 -4.30
CA VAL A 105 9.99 -11.84 -4.61
C VAL A 105 9.59 -12.92 -3.60
N HIS A 106 10.55 -13.74 -3.16
CA HIS A 106 10.28 -14.69 -2.08
C HIS A 106 9.87 -13.98 -0.77
N MET A 107 10.53 -12.86 -0.44
CA MET A 107 10.14 -12.03 0.72
C MET A 107 8.75 -11.44 0.52
N MET A 108 8.42 -10.92 -0.67
CA MET A 108 7.07 -10.40 -0.99
C MET A 108 5.98 -11.44 -0.77
N ASN A 109 6.19 -12.67 -1.25
CA ASN A 109 5.22 -13.75 -1.10
C ASN A 109 5.13 -14.28 0.35
N THR A 110 6.23 -14.25 1.10
CA THR A 110 6.24 -14.59 2.53
C THR A 110 5.45 -13.56 3.32
N GLU A 111 5.68 -12.29 3.04
CA GLU A 111 4.99 -11.18 3.70
C GLU A 111 3.49 -11.17 3.35
N ALA A 112 3.14 -11.41 2.08
CA ALA A 112 1.75 -11.55 1.65
C ALA A 112 1.01 -12.61 2.47
N LYS A 113 1.62 -13.77 2.65
CA LYS A 113 1.04 -14.84 3.49
C LYS A 113 0.91 -14.41 4.96
N ARG A 114 1.94 -13.74 5.52
CA ARG A 114 1.94 -13.26 6.90
C ARG A 114 0.77 -12.33 7.20
N ILE A 115 0.46 -11.43 6.27
CA ILE A 115 -0.64 -10.45 6.42
C ILE A 115 -2.00 -10.95 5.89
N GLY A 116 -2.11 -12.22 5.49
CA GLY A 116 -3.37 -12.84 5.10
C GLY A 116 -3.79 -12.66 3.64
N MET A 117 -2.89 -12.25 2.74
CA MET A 117 -3.14 -12.20 1.28
C MET A 117 -3.07 -13.61 0.67
N THR A 118 -4.08 -14.42 0.93
CA THR A 118 -4.06 -15.85 0.59
C THR A 118 -4.26 -16.15 -0.89
N ASN A 119 -4.73 -15.19 -1.68
CA ASN A 119 -5.00 -15.31 -3.12
C ASN A 119 -4.07 -14.41 -3.94
N THR A 120 -2.84 -14.19 -3.47
CA THR A 120 -1.84 -13.35 -4.14
C THR A 120 -0.57 -14.13 -4.40
N SER A 121 0.01 -13.90 -5.59
CA SER A 121 1.32 -14.40 -5.98
C SER A 121 2.07 -13.30 -6.73
N PHE A 122 3.20 -12.90 -6.20
CA PHE A 122 4.10 -11.94 -6.84
C PHE A 122 5.21 -12.68 -7.58
N MET A 123 5.56 -12.21 -8.79
CA MET A 123 6.62 -12.76 -9.63
C MET A 123 7.76 -11.77 -9.89
N ASN A 124 7.54 -10.48 -9.58
CA ASN A 124 8.55 -9.41 -9.64
C ASN A 124 8.18 -8.26 -8.69
N SER A 125 9.10 -7.33 -8.50
CA SER A 125 8.95 -6.18 -7.61
C SER A 125 8.15 -5.02 -8.21
N THR A 126 7.85 -5.07 -9.51
CA THR A 126 7.37 -3.94 -10.30
C THR A 126 5.89 -4.04 -10.67
N GLY A 127 5.37 -5.24 -10.84
CA GLY A 127 4.05 -5.53 -11.38
C GLY A 127 4.00 -5.57 -12.92
N MET A 128 5.16 -5.73 -13.56
CA MET A 128 5.21 -6.05 -14.99
C MET A 128 4.59 -7.44 -15.23
N PRO A 129 3.95 -7.64 -16.39
CA PRO A 129 3.32 -8.92 -16.72
C PRO A 129 4.27 -10.09 -16.56
N ALA A 130 3.83 -11.12 -15.87
CA ALA A 130 4.54 -12.38 -15.71
C ALA A 130 3.55 -13.51 -15.42
N GLU A 131 3.79 -14.70 -15.96
CA GLU A 131 2.94 -15.85 -15.68
C GLU A 131 2.90 -16.14 -14.17
N GLY A 132 1.71 -16.31 -13.61
CA GLY A 132 1.53 -16.53 -12.18
C GLY A 132 1.58 -15.27 -11.31
N HIS A 133 1.66 -14.07 -11.90
CA HIS A 133 1.60 -12.80 -11.18
C HIS A 133 0.15 -12.31 -11.05
N TYR A 134 -0.45 -12.47 -9.89
CA TYR A 134 -1.83 -12.07 -9.64
C TYR A 134 -2.07 -11.63 -8.20
N SER A 135 -3.15 -10.90 -8.00
CA SER A 135 -3.72 -10.57 -6.69
C SER A 135 -5.24 -10.49 -6.80
N THR A 136 -5.91 -10.12 -5.71
CA THR A 136 -7.36 -9.91 -5.65
C THR A 136 -7.68 -8.55 -5.05
N ALA A 137 -8.89 -8.05 -5.27
CA ALA A 137 -9.32 -6.79 -4.68
C ALA A 137 -9.31 -6.86 -3.13
N LYS A 138 -9.70 -8.01 -2.58
CA LYS A 138 -9.67 -8.25 -1.13
C LYS A 138 -8.24 -8.21 -0.59
N ASP A 139 -7.30 -8.94 -1.21
CA ASP A 139 -5.92 -8.99 -0.74
C ASP A 139 -5.23 -7.62 -0.84
N MET A 140 -5.49 -6.87 -1.93
CA MET A 140 -4.97 -5.50 -2.07
C MET A 140 -5.55 -4.54 -1.03
N ALA A 141 -6.81 -4.71 -0.62
CA ALA A 141 -7.40 -3.93 0.47
C ALA A 141 -6.78 -4.30 1.82
N THR A 142 -6.48 -5.58 2.05
CA THR A 142 -5.74 -6.05 3.24
C THR A 142 -4.34 -5.43 3.30
N LEU A 143 -3.59 -5.44 2.18
CA LEU A 143 -2.28 -4.80 2.11
C LEU A 143 -2.36 -3.29 2.39
N ALA A 144 -3.37 -2.61 1.83
CA ALA A 144 -3.59 -1.20 2.08
C ALA A 144 -3.84 -0.90 3.58
N GLN A 145 -4.62 -1.74 4.25
CA GLN A 145 -4.86 -1.63 5.70
C GLN A 145 -3.56 -1.74 6.48
N HIS A 146 -2.72 -2.73 6.17
CA HIS A 146 -1.40 -2.91 6.80
C HIS A 146 -0.44 -1.75 6.53
N ILE A 147 -0.37 -1.23 5.31
CA ILE A 147 0.45 -0.05 5.00
C ILE A 147 0.04 1.14 5.87
N ILE A 148 -1.25 1.42 5.98
CA ILE A 148 -1.75 2.55 6.77
C ILE A 148 -1.46 2.37 8.26
N HIS A 149 -1.62 1.15 8.78
CA HIS A 149 -1.44 0.84 10.19
C HIS A 149 0.05 0.69 10.56
N ASP A 150 0.74 -0.24 9.89
CA ASP A 150 2.07 -0.71 10.28
C ASP A 150 3.19 0.24 9.79
N SER A 151 2.89 1.09 8.78
CA SER A 151 3.84 2.02 8.17
C SER A 151 3.46 3.49 8.38
N SER A 152 2.77 3.81 9.46
CA SER A 152 2.20 5.15 9.71
C SER A 152 3.22 6.30 9.59
N LYS A 153 4.51 6.06 9.89
CA LYS A 153 5.60 7.03 9.71
C LYS A 153 5.82 7.39 8.23
N TYR A 154 5.74 6.43 7.32
CA TYR A 154 6.01 6.60 5.89
C TYR A 154 4.74 6.78 5.06
N TYR A 155 3.58 6.46 5.62
CA TYR A 155 2.30 6.59 4.94
C TYR A 155 2.04 7.97 4.32
N PRO A 156 2.45 9.10 4.92
CA PRO A 156 2.26 10.44 4.31
C PRO A 156 2.85 10.59 2.91
N ILE A 157 3.86 9.78 2.53
CA ILE A 157 4.46 9.81 1.18
C ILE A 157 3.44 9.46 0.10
N TYR A 158 2.45 8.62 0.41
CA TYR A 158 1.41 8.22 -0.55
C TYR A 158 0.50 9.38 -0.96
N SER A 159 0.43 10.44 -0.16
CA SER A 159 -0.32 11.66 -0.46
C SER A 159 0.52 12.75 -1.14
N GLU A 160 1.84 12.59 -1.26
CA GLU A 160 2.71 13.53 -1.97
C GLU A 160 2.29 13.59 -3.45
N LYS A 161 1.99 14.80 -3.93
CA LYS A 161 1.46 15.02 -5.28
C LYS A 161 2.53 14.93 -6.36
N GLU A 162 3.77 15.22 -6.02
CA GLU A 162 4.89 15.25 -6.96
C GLU A 162 6.22 14.98 -6.25
N PHE A 163 7.18 14.48 -7.00
CA PHE A 163 8.54 14.29 -6.54
C PHE A 163 9.51 14.66 -7.66
N THR A 164 10.59 15.35 -7.31
CA THR A 164 11.64 15.72 -8.25
C THR A 164 12.91 14.95 -7.87
N PHE A 165 13.42 14.16 -8.81
CA PHE A 165 14.71 13.50 -8.69
C PHE A 165 15.57 13.82 -9.90
N ASN A 166 16.85 14.10 -9.68
CA ASN A 166 17.82 14.42 -10.75
C ASN A 166 17.31 15.51 -11.73
N GLY A 167 16.62 16.54 -11.23
CA GLY A 167 16.01 17.60 -12.03
C GLY A 167 14.75 17.21 -12.79
N ILE A 168 14.32 15.95 -12.73
CA ILE A 168 13.12 15.45 -13.40
C ILE A 168 11.96 15.43 -12.39
N LYS A 169 11.00 16.35 -12.62
CA LYS A 169 9.78 16.43 -11.82
C LYS A 169 8.71 15.51 -12.41
N GLN A 170 8.13 14.66 -11.59
CA GLN A 170 7.01 13.77 -11.98
C GLN A 170 5.88 13.85 -10.94
N GLY A 171 4.64 13.82 -11.43
CA GLY A 171 3.45 13.84 -10.59
C GLY A 171 3.03 12.44 -10.12
N ASN A 172 2.35 12.40 -8.99
CA ASN A 172 1.65 11.19 -8.54
C ASN A 172 0.51 10.88 -9.52
N ARG A 173 0.40 9.61 -9.92
CA ARG A 173 -0.56 9.17 -10.93
C ARG A 173 -1.98 8.96 -10.40
N ASN A 174 -2.18 9.06 -9.09
CA ASN A 174 -3.50 9.05 -8.49
C ASN A 174 -4.17 10.42 -8.63
N ALA A 175 -5.01 10.56 -9.65
CA ALA A 175 -5.72 11.80 -9.95
C ALA A 175 -6.63 12.28 -8.81
N LEU A 176 -7.07 11.39 -7.93
CA LEU A 176 -7.94 11.74 -6.81
C LEU A 176 -7.23 12.58 -5.75
N LEU A 177 -5.92 12.46 -5.60
CA LEU A 177 -5.11 13.32 -4.70
C LEU A 177 -5.22 14.81 -5.05
N TYR A 178 -5.53 15.14 -6.32
CA TYR A 178 -5.64 16.53 -6.79
C TYR A 178 -7.07 17.07 -6.71
N THR A 179 -8.08 16.18 -6.61
CA THR A 179 -9.49 16.53 -6.76
C THR A 179 -10.36 16.24 -5.54
N ASP A 180 -9.92 15.36 -4.64
CA ASP A 180 -10.63 15.01 -3.41
C ASP A 180 -9.69 15.13 -2.20
N PRO A 181 -9.88 16.14 -1.34
CA PRO A 181 -9.00 16.35 -0.17
C PRO A 181 -9.10 15.26 0.90
N SER A 182 -10.11 14.40 0.84
CA SER A 182 -10.22 13.25 1.75
C SER A 182 -9.32 12.08 1.34
N VAL A 183 -8.84 12.05 0.08
CA VAL A 183 -7.97 10.99 -0.45
C VAL A 183 -6.52 11.26 -0.05
N ASP A 184 -5.87 10.28 0.56
CA ASP A 184 -4.49 10.36 1.04
C ASP A 184 -3.58 9.19 0.59
N GLY A 185 -4.03 8.41 -0.36
CA GLY A 185 -3.27 7.27 -0.92
C GLY A 185 -4.09 6.50 -1.96
N LEU A 186 -3.65 5.40 -2.49
CA LEU A 186 -2.34 4.74 -2.34
C LEU A 186 -1.63 4.61 -3.69
N LYS A 187 -2.11 3.69 -4.55
CA LYS A 187 -1.33 3.29 -5.73
C LYS A 187 -2.19 2.97 -6.93
N THR A 188 -1.78 3.48 -8.09
CA THR A 188 -2.33 3.13 -9.39
C THR A 188 -1.58 1.97 -10.03
N GLY A 189 -2.26 1.21 -10.87
CA GLY A 189 -1.67 0.22 -11.76
C GLY A 189 -2.24 0.35 -13.18
N HIS A 190 -1.45 -0.01 -14.18
CA HIS A 190 -1.90 -0.16 -15.56
C HIS A 190 -0.94 -1.05 -16.34
N THR A 191 -1.48 -2.02 -17.03
CA THR A 191 -0.91 -2.75 -18.18
C THR A 191 -2.07 -3.06 -19.14
N ASP A 192 -1.77 -3.45 -20.37
CA ASP A 192 -2.81 -3.82 -21.32
C ASP A 192 -3.67 -5.00 -20.81
N GLU A 193 -3.06 -5.94 -20.11
CA GLU A 193 -3.73 -7.07 -19.47
C GLU A 193 -4.58 -6.67 -18.27
N ALA A 194 -4.03 -5.84 -17.38
CA ALA A 194 -4.68 -5.47 -16.13
C ALA A 194 -5.78 -4.41 -16.30
N GLY A 195 -5.78 -3.66 -17.40
CA GLY A 195 -6.56 -2.43 -17.50
C GLY A 195 -6.10 -1.39 -16.48
N TYR A 196 -6.95 -0.43 -16.14
CA TYR A 196 -6.63 0.63 -15.19
C TYR A 196 -7.06 0.23 -13.77
N CYS A 197 -6.09 0.12 -12.87
CA CYS A 197 -6.27 -0.32 -11.49
C CYS A 197 -5.94 0.80 -10.50
N LEU A 198 -6.58 0.79 -9.32
CA LEU A 198 -6.33 1.74 -8.25
C LEU A 198 -6.70 1.15 -6.89
N THR A 199 -5.78 1.21 -5.94
CA THR A 199 -6.08 1.11 -4.53
C THR A 199 -6.06 2.52 -3.94
N THR A 200 -7.16 2.91 -3.27
CA THR A 200 -7.33 4.27 -2.71
C THR A 200 -7.72 4.18 -1.25
N SER A 201 -7.17 5.09 -0.46
CA SER A 201 -7.63 5.39 0.90
C SER A 201 -8.19 6.81 0.93
N ALA A 202 -9.30 6.98 1.64
CA ALA A 202 -9.91 8.27 1.91
C ALA A 202 -10.33 8.34 3.38
N LYS A 203 -10.19 9.52 4.03
CA LYS A 203 -10.55 9.74 5.42
C LYS A 203 -11.47 10.95 5.56
N ARG A 204 -12.64 10.74 6.18
CA ARG A 204 -13.62 11.80 6.49
C ARG A 204 -13.99 11.71 7.96
N GLY A 205 -13.56 12.69 8.76
CA GLY A 205 -13.74 12.62 10.21
C GLY A 205 -13.08 11.36 10.81
N PRO A 206 -13.80 10.59 11.63
CA PRO A 206 -13.27 9.35 12.21
C PRO A 206 -13.22 8.18 11.20
N MET A 207 -14.03 8.21 10.14
CA MET A 207 -14.17 7.11 9.20
C MET A 207 -13.12 7.15 8.11
N ARG A 208 -12.41 6.04 7.91
CA ARG A 208 -11.49 5.81 6.78
C ARG A 208 -12.00 4.64 5.94
N LEU A 209 -12.05 4.84 4.63
CA LEU A 209 -12.43 3.81 3.67
C LEU A 209 -11.26 3.46 2.75
N ILE A 210 -11.16 2.19 2.43
CA ILE A 210 -10.26 1.65 1.42
C ILE A 210 -11.11 1.15 0.25
N SER A 211 -10.77 1.59 -0.96
CA SER A 211 -11.38 1.15 -2.21
C SER A 211 -10.34 0.54 -3.13
N VAL A 212 -10.67 -0.57 -3.77
CA VAL A 212 -9.82 -1.23 -4.76
C VAL A 212 -10.60 -1.46 -6.04
N ILE A 213 -10.08 -0.95 -7.14
CA ILE A 213 -10.63 -1.11 -8.50
C ILE A 213 -9.60 -1.84 -9.35
N PHE A 214 -10.03 -2.89 -10.04
CA PHE A 214 -9.29 -3.57 -11.09
C PHE A 214 -10.01 -3.43 -12.43
N GLY A 215 -9.27 -3.41 -13.52
CA GLY A 215 -9.82 -3.60 -14.86
C GLY A 215 -10.69 -2.48 -15.40
N ALA A 216 -10.58 -1.25 -14.88
CA ALA A 216 -11.32 -0.14 -15.46
C ALA A 216 -10.82 0.15 -16.90
N PRO A 217 -11.72 0.57 -17.82
CA PRO A 217 -11.37 0.75 -19.23
C PRO A 217 -10.52 2.00 -19.50
N SER A 218 -10.46 2.94 -18.56
CA SER A 218 -9.69 4.18 -18.69
C SER A 218 -9.29 4.77 -17.34
N MET A 219 -8.33 5.70 -17.35
CA MET A 219 -7.95 6.49 -16.17
C MET A 219 -9.14 7.27 -15.59
N GLN A 220 -9.98 7.81 -16.47
CA GLN A 220 -11.17 8.58 -16.09
C GLN A 220 -12.17 7.67 -15.39
N GLU A 221 -12.47 6.52 -15.98
CA GLU A 221 -13.44 5.57 -15.44
C GLU A 221 -12.98 5.01 -14.10
N ARG A 222 -11.71 4.66 -13.97
CA ARG A 222 -11.09 4.26 -12.70
C ARG A 222 -11.32 5.27 -11.59
N ALA A 223 -11.08 6.57 -11.89
CA ALA A 223 -11.28 7.65 -10.92
C ALA A 223 -12.77 7.87 -10.59
N THR A 224 -13.66 7.73 -11.59
CA THR A 224 -15.11 7.87 -11.42
C THR A 224 -15.67 6.76 -10.53
N GLN A 225 -15.39 5.51 -10.85
CA GLN A 225 -15.84 4.35 -10.05
C GLN A 225 -15.30 4.41 -8.61
N THR A 226 -14.05 4.85 -8.42
CA THR A 226 -13.49 5.02 -7.08
C THR A 226 -14.26 6.08 -6.29
N ARG A 227 -14.56 7.24 -6.89
CA ARG A 227 -15.36 8.29 -6.22
C ARG A 227 -16.75 7.82 -5.87
N GLU A 228 -17.42 7.11 -6.78
CA GLU A 228 -18.78 6.62 -6.58
C GLU A 228 -18.86 5.62 -5.43
N ILE A 229 -17.94 4.65 -5.37
CA ILE A 229 -17.95 3.66 -4.29
C ILE A 229 -17.57 4.27 -2.93
N LEU A 230 -16.64 5.23 -2.91
CA LEU A 230 -16.31 5.97 -1.68
C LEU A 230 -17.49 6.84 -1.22
N ALA A 231 -18.13 7.57 -2.14
CA ALA A 231 -19.30 8.39 -1.84
C ALA A 231 -20.45 7.53 -1.30
N TRP A 232 -20.71 6.38 -1.91
CA TRP A 232 -21.71 5.42 -1.44
C TRP A 232 -21.37 4.91 -0.03
N GLY A 233 -20.09 4.55 0.22
CA GLY A 233 -19.67 4.08 1.53
C GLY A 233 -19.92 5.12 2.63
N TYR A 234 -19.49 6.37 2.42
CA TYR A 234 -19.72 7.45 3.39
C TYR A 234 -21.19 7.87 3.55
N ALA A 235 -22.03 7.64 2.54
CA ALA A 235 -23.46 7.95 2.63
C ALA A 235 -24.26 6.90 3.41
N ASN A 236 -23.79 5.65 3.45
CA ASN A 236 -24.53 4.53 4.00
C ASN A 236 -23.95 3.94 5.28
N PHE A 237 -22.71 4.30 5.65
CA PHE A 237 -22.02 3.77 6.83
C PHE A 237 -21.38 4.89 7.63
N GLU A 238 -21.18 4.62 8.91
CA GLU A 238 -20.41 5.45 9.82
C GLU A 238 -19.55 4.56 10.73
N THR A 239 -18.35 5.02 11.07
CA THR A 239 -17.51 4.38 12.08
C THR A 239 -17.82 5.02 13.44
N LYS A 240 -18.24 4.22 14.40
CA LYS A 240 -18.53 4.65 15.78
C LYS A 240 -17.69 3.86 16.76
N ASN A 241 -17.08 4.56 17.68
CA ASN A 241 -16.49 3.95 18.86
C ASN A 241 -17.63 3.54 19.80
N VAL A 242 -17.85 2.24 19.94
CA VAL A 242 -18.90 1.69 20.82
C VAL A 242 -18.42 1.66 22.26
N GLN A 243 -17.13 1.44 22.48
CA GLN A 243 -16.54 1.32 23.80
C GLN A 243 -15.13 1.95 23.82
N ALA A 244 -14.91 2.84 24.77
CA ALA A 244 -13.58 3.45 24.93
C ALA A 244 -12.58 2.47 25.59
N ALA A 245 -11.31 2.61 25.21
CA ALA A 245 -10.22 1.93 25.89
C ALA A 245 -10.24 2.19 27.38
N ASN A 246 -9.91 1.20 28.19
CA ASN A 246 -9.83 1.26 29.66
C ASN A 246 -11.13 1.67 30.38
N GLN A 247 -12.26 1.71 29.69
CA GLN A 247 -13.55 1.88 30.34
C GLN A 247 -13.93 0.59 31.08
N VAL A 248 -14.29 0.72 32.36
CA VAL A 248 -14.69 -0.44 33.17
C VAL A 248 -16.07 -0.95 32.68
N LEU A 249 -16.08 -2.18 32.16
CA LEU A 249 -17.28 -2.85 31.66
C LEU A 249 -17.92 -3.71 32.75
N ALA A 250 -17.11 -4.33 33.59
CA ALA A 250 -17.55 -5.21 34.66
C ALA A 250 -16.53 -5.22 35.79
N LYS A 251 -16.97 -5.73 36.94
CA LYS A 251 -16.08 -6.08 38.06
C LYS A 251 -16.26 -7.56 38.36
N SER A 252 -15.16 -8.26 38.55
CA SER A 252 -15.16 -9.69 38.96
C SER A 252 -14.48 -9.85 40.30
N LYS A 253 -15.07 -10.71 41.15
CA LYS A 253 -14.46 -11.04 42.46
C LYS A 253 -13.17 -11.80 42.26
N VAL A 254 -12.18 -11.44 43.07
CA VAL A 254 -10.90 -12.13 43.15
C VAL A 254 -10.89 -12.95 44.44
N TRP A 255 -10.76 -14.26 44.33
CA TRP A 255 -10.65 -15.17 45.46
C TRP A 255 -9.17 -15.34 45.85
N PHE A 256 -8.85 -15.11 47.12
CA PHE A 256 -7.48 -15.19 47.65
C PHE A 256 -6.49 -14.12 47.09
N GLY A 257 -6.97 -13.05 46.47
CA GLY A 257 -6.15 -11.93 46.07
C GLY A 257 -5.99 -10.87 47.14
N LYS A 258 -5.06 -9.91 46.93
CA LYS A 258 -4.90 -8.72 47.79
C LYS A 258 -6.09 -7.75 47.67
N GLU A 259 -6.69 -7.69 46.50
CA GLU A 259 -7.88 -6.91 46.19
C GLU A 259 -9.09 -7.81 46.06
N ASN A 260 -10.24 -7.33 46.50
CA ASN A 260 -11.51 -8.10 46.46
C ASN A 260 -12.10 -8.19 45.06
N ASP A 261 -11.86 -7.22 44.22
CA ASP A 261 -12.44 -7.09 42.87
C ASP A 261 -11.35 -6.69 41.88
N VAL A 262 -11.45 -7.21 40.66
CA VAL A 262 -10.71 -6.74 39.47
C VAL A 262 -11.63 -6.06 38.49
N GLN A 263 -11.19 -4.95 37.93
CA GLN A 263 -11.91 -4.25 36.87
C GLN A 263 -11.62 -4.92 35.52
N ILE A 264 -12.67 -5.15 34.75
CA ILE A 264 -12.59 -5.76 33.41
C ILE A 264 -13.04 -4.71 32.41
N GLY A 265 -12.23 -4.49 31.39
CA GLY A 265 -12.49 -3.53 30.30
C GLY A 265 -11.70 -3.93 29.05
N LEU A 266 -11.87 -3.15 27.99
CA LEU A 266 -11.08 -3.30 26.77
C LEU A 266 -9.74 -2.59 26.91
N ALA A 267 -8.66 -3.22 26.45
CA ALA A 267 -7.33 -2.57 26.38
C ALA A 267 -7.30 -1.47 25.30
N GLU A 268 -8.08 -1.66 24.22
CA GLU A 268 -8.18 -0.76 23.08
C GLU A 268 -9.62 -0.31 22.86
N THR A 269 -9.82 0.80 22.17
CA THR A 269 -11.15 1.29 21.78
C THR A 269 -11.78 0.36 20.73
N PHE A 270 -13.03 -0.01 20.92
CA PHE A 270 -13.80 -0.86 20.03
C PHE A 270 -14.94 -0.08 19.35
#